data_b49f62a1d79c7f24f95753051387f213
#
_entry.id   b49f62a1d79c7f24f95753051387f213
#
_cell.length_a   1.000
_cell.length_b   1.000
_cell.length_c   1.000
_cell.angle_alpha   90.00
_cell.angle_beta   90.00
_cell.angle_gamma   90.00
#
_symmetry.space_group_name_H-M   'P 1'
#
loop_
_entity.id
_entity.type
_entity.pdbx_description
1 polymer ?
#
loop_
_entity_poly.entity_id
_entity_poly.type
_entity_poly.pdbx_seq_one_letter_code
_entity_poly.pdbx_strand_id
1 'polypeptide(L)'
;MMSFMEKWGELIDWDARSESEGRFFVDVQRARDKQNILDVATGTGFHSVRLTEAGFNVTSADGSAAMLAKAFENGRKRGLILRTVQADWRELNRDIQGKYDAIICLGNSFTHLHDEHDRRRALAEFYAALRHDGILILDQRNYDEILDHGFKSKHKYYYCGDQVTAEPEYVDEGLARFKYDFPDGSEYTLNMFPLRKSYVRRLMREAGFTAVRTYGDFQESYEETEPDFFIHVAEQGSGVVD
;
A
#
# COMPACT_ATOMS: atom_id res chain seq x y z
N MET A 1 14.33 24.48 1.52
CA MET A 1 13.69 23.51 2.44
C MET A 1 13.33 22.32 1.58
N MET A 2 13.84 21.14 1.88
CA MET A 2 13.48 19.90 1.16
C MET A 2 11.99 19.63 1.33
N SER A 3 11.32 19.15 0.29
CA SER A 3 9.92 18.72 0.39
C SER A 3 9.80 17.43 1.21
N PHE A 4 8.63 17.14 1.77
CA PHE A 4 8.39 15.87 2.48
C PHE A 4 8.65 14.65 1.58
N MET A 5 8.39 14.79 0.28
CA MET A 5 8.67 13.73 -0.70
C MET A 5 10.16 13.44 -0.87
N GLU A 6 11.03 14.45 -0.77
CA GLU A 6 12.48 14.26 -0.78
C GLU A 6 12.97 13.55 0.48
N LYS A 7 12.30 13.81 1.62
CA LYS A 7 12.55 13.16 2.91
C LYS A 7 11.97 11.74 3.02
N TRP A 8 11.06 11.36 2.14
CA TRP A 8 10.40 10.04 2.20
C TRP A 8 11.39 8.86 2.18
N GLY A 9 12.52 9.03 1.51
CA GLY A 9 13.57 8.01 1.49
C GLY A 9 14.31 7.84 2.83
N GLU A 10 14.27 8.86 3.71
CA GLU A 10 14.82 8.79 5.06
C GLU A 10 13.79 8.21 6.06
N LEU A 11 12.49 8.34 5.74
CA LEU A 11 11.39 7.84 6.55
C LEU A 11 11.34 6.31 6.56
N ILE A 12 11.60 5.67 5.42
CA ILE A 12 11.43 4.22 5.28
C ILE A 12 12.77 3.52 5.45
N ASP A 13 12.93 2.81 6.56
CA ASP A 13 14.02 1.86 6.76
C ASP A 13 13.69 0.55 6.02
N TRP A 14 14.40 0.30 4.92
CA TRP A 14 14.16 -0.87 4.07
C TRP A 14 14.52 -2.18 4.76
N ASP A 15 15.55 -2.20 5.60
CA ASP A 15 15.99 -3.42 6.27
C ASP A 15 15.01 -3.79 7.40
N ALA A 16 14.66 -2.84 8.26
CA ALA A 16 13.68 -3.03 9.31
C ALA A 16 12.29 -3.43 8.75
N ARG A 17 11.88 -2.78 7.65
CA ARG A 17 10.64 -3.12 6.97
C ARG A 17 10.68 -4.51 6.35
N SER A 18 11.80 -4.88 5.73
CA SER A 18 11.99 -6.21 5.16
C SER A 18 11.91 -7.31 6.22
N GLU A 19 12.50 -7.07 7.39
CA GLU A 19 12.44 -8.00 8.52
C GLU A 19 11.00 -8.14 9.04
N SER A 20 10.28 -7.03 9.23
CA SER A 20 8.90 -7.00 9.71
C SER A 20 7.92 -7.71 8.77
N GLU A 21 8.00 -7.44 7.46
CA GLU A 21 7.12 -8.03 6.45
C GLU A 21 7.49 -9.49 6.12
N GLY A 22 8.75 -9.88 6.37
CA GLY A 22 9.27 -11.19 5.99
C GLY A 22 9.05 -11.48 4.50
N ARG A 23 8.46 -12.62 4.21
CA ARG A 23 8.14 -13.06 2.84
C ARG A 23 6.65 -12.96 2.50
N PHE A 24 5.84 -12.36 3.36
CA PHE A 24 4.39 -12.40 3.25
C PHE A 24 3.87 -12.08 1.83
N PHE A 25 4.27 -10.95 1.25
CA PHE A 25 3.78 -10.55 -0.07
C PHE A 25 4.29 -11.46 -1.20
N VAL A 26 5.48 -12.01 -1.09
CA VAL A 26 6.02 -13.01 -2.04
C VAL A 26 5.21 -14.31 -1.94
N ASP A 27 4.96 -14.78 -0.72
CA ASP A 27 4.31 -16.07 -0.49
C ASP A 27 2.81 -16.01 -0.86
N VAL A 28 2.13 -14.90 -0.59
CA VAL A 28 0.73 -14.67 -1.03
C VAL A 28 0.61 -14.74 -2.56
N GLN A 29 1.56 -14.15 -3.30
CA GLN A 29 1.58 -14.17 -4.75
C GLN A 29 1.84 -15.59 -5.29
N ARG A 30 2.86 -16.28 -4.74
CA ARG A 30 3.25 -17.64 -5.15
C ARG A 30 2.16 -18.65 -4.86
N ALA A 31 1.53 -18.58 -3.69
CA ALA A 31 0.44 -19.49 -3.31
C ALA A 31 -0.78 -19.40 -4.25
N ARG A 32 -0.85 -18.35 -5.07
CA ARG A 32 -1.94 -18.09 -6.03
C ARG A 32 -1.47 -18.06 -7.48
N ASP A 33 -0.26 -18.53 -7.77
CA ASP A 33 0.34 -18.56 -9.11
C ASP A 33 0.30 -17.21 -9.85
N LYS A 34 0.49 -16.09 -9.11
CA LYS A 34 0.52 -14.75 -9.69
C LYS A 34 1.95 -14.42 -10.13
N GLN A 35 2.10 -13.93 -11.36
CA GLN A 35 3.40 -13.66 -11.96
C GLN A 35 3.55 -12.20 -12.39
N ASN A 36 2.51 -11.61 -12.98
CA ASN A 36 2.54 -10.23 -13.47
C ASN A 36 1.87 -9.32 -12.46
N ILE A 37 2.65 -8.49 -11.80
CA ILE A 37 2.22 -7.67 -10.67
C ILE A 37 2.27 -6.19 -11.05
N LEU A 38 1.24 -5.44 -10.70
CA LEU A 38 1.21 -3.99 -10.78
C LEU A 38 1.29 -3.43 -9.35
N ASP A 39 2.38 -2.74 -9.05
CA ASP A 39 2.53 -1.95 -7.83
C ASP A 39 2.02 -0.54 -8.14
N VAL A 40 0.84 -0.19 -7.62
CA VAL A 40 0.19 1.10 -7.92
C VAL A 40 0.59 2.21 -6.95
N ALA A 41 1.37 1.89 -5.93
CA ALA A 41 1.84 2.82 -4.90
C ALA A 41 3.34 2.63 -4.67
N THR A 42 4.11 2.64 -5.75
CA THR A 42 5.52 2.28 -5.76
C THR A 42 6.37 3.09 -4.79
N GLY A 43 6.07 4.38 -4.62
CA GLY A 43 6.87 5.27 -3.79
C GLY A 43 8.35 5.20 -4.17
N THR A 44 9.23 4.93 -3.21
CA THR A 44 10.68 4.78 -3.44
C THR A 44 11.10 3.40 -3.96
N GLY A 45 10.14 2.49 -4.24
CA GLY A 45 10.37 1.21 -4.92
C GLY A 45 10.57 0.00 -4.03
N PHE A 46 10.32 0.09 -2.73
CA PHE A 46 10.59 -1.00 -1.79
C PHE A 46 9.96 -2.34 -2.20
N HIS A 47 8.65 -2.38 -2.41
CA HIS A 47 7.96 -3.62 -2.81
C HIS A 47 8.27 -4.02 -4.24
N SER A 48 8.32 -3.07 -5.16
CA SER A 48 8.68 -3.32 -6.56
C SER A 48 10.05 -4.00 -6.69
N VAL A 49 11.05 -3.53 -5.94
CA VAL A 49 12.39 -4.14 -5.92
C VAL A 49 12.34 -5.55 -5.36
N ARG A 50 11.75 -5.75 -4.18
CA ARG A 50 11.70 -7.07 -3.53
C ARG A 50 10.97 -8.12 -4.35
N LEU A 51 9.85 -7.74 -4.97
CA LEU A 51 9.10 -8.65 -5.84
C LEU A 51 9.87 -8.97 -7.13
N THR A 52 10.57 -7.98 -7.69
CA THR A 52 11.44 -8.22 -8.87
C THR A 52 12.61 -9.14 -8.52
N GLU A 53 13.27 -8.95 -7.37
CA GLU A 53 14.30 -9.86 -6.85
C GLU A 53 13.77 -11.28 -6.62
N ALA A 54 12.50 -11.41 -6.23
CA ALA A 54 11.83 -12.70 -6.06
C ALA A 54 11.41 -13.38 -7.38
N GLY A 55 11.65 -12.73 -8.54
CA GLY A 55 11.41 -13.26 -9.87
C GLY A 55 10.05 -12.96 -10.47
N PHE A 56 9.28 -12.01 -9.91
CA PHE A 56 8.02 -11.56 -10.50
C PHE A 56 8.24 -10.50 -11.60
N ASN A 57 7.31 -10.43 -12.54
CA ASN A 57 7.24 -9.38 -13.54
C ASN A 57 6.48 -8.18 -12.94
N VAL A 58 7.21 -7.16 -12.51
CA VAL A 58 6.61 -6.01 -11.82
C VAL A 58 6.56 -4.80 -12.74
N THR A 59 5.39 -4.15 -12.78
CA THR A 59 5.22 -2.80 -13.29
C THR A 59 5.01 -1.89 -12.07
N SER A 60 5.85 -0.86 -11.97
CA SER A 60 5.91 0.08 -10.84
C SER A 60 5.20 1.37 -11.24
N ALA A 61 4.01 1.61 -10.69
CA ALA A 61 3.22 2.79 -10.97
C ALA A 61 3.10 3.70 -9.74
N ASP A 62 3.14 5.00 -9.98
CA ASP A 62 2.95 6.03 -8.94
C ASP A 62 2.45 7.32 -9.59
N GLY A 63 1.68 8.13 -8.87
CA GLY A 63 1.25 9.46 -9.33
C GLY A 63 2.41 10.47 -9.41
N SER A 64 3.48 10.23 -8.67
CA SER A 64 4.65 11.11 -8.55
C SER A 64 5.81 10.66 -9.43
N ALA A 65 6.14 11.45 -10.46
CA ALA A 65 7.33 11.21 -11.28
C ALA A 65 8.63 11.21 -10.46
N ALA A 66 8.70 12.01 -9.40
CA ALA A 66 9.86 12.08 -8.51
C ALA A 66 10.04 10.78 -7.72
N MET A 67 8.94 10.18 -7.23
CA MET A 67 8.98 8.88 -6.57
C MET A 67 9.42 7.77 -7.52
N LEU A 68 8.89 7.75 -8.73
CA LEU A 68 9.30 6.78 -9.76
C LEU A 68 10.79 6.90 -10.14
N ALA A 69 11.30 8.13 -10.24
CA ALA A 69 12.73 8.35 -10.48
C ALA A 69 13.58 7.78 -9.34
N LYS A 70 13.14 7.98 -8.08
CA LYS A 70 13.81 7.42 -6.90
C LYS A 70 13.73 5.90 -6.85
N ALA A 71 12.56 5.33 -7.16
CA ALA A 71 12.38 3.88 -7.27
C ALA A 71 13.31 3.26 -8.31
N PHE A 72 13.39 3.87 -9.48
CA PHE A 72 14.28 3.45 -10.55
C PHE A 72 15.76 3.50 -10.13
N GLU A 73 16.19 4.58 -9.47
CA GLU A 73 17.54 4.71 -8.91
C GLU A 73 17.83 3.60 -7.88
N ASN A 74 16.90 3.36 -6.96
CA ASN A 74 17.04 2.32 -5.93
C ASN A 74 17.11 0.91 -6.54
N GLY A 75 16.30 0.63 -7.57
CA GLY A 75 16.40 -0.61 -8.33
C GLY A 75 17.77 -0.76 -9.00
N ARG A 76 18.26 0.29 -9.66
CA ARG A 76 19.59 0.28 -10.30
C ARG A 76 20.74 0.00 -9.33
N LYS A 77 20.69 0.53 -8.12
CA LYS A 77 21.68 0.25 -7.07
C LYS A 77 21.75 -1.23 -6.69
N ARG A 78 20.67 -1.97 -6.94
CA ARG A 78 20.56 -3.42 -6.72
C ARG A 78 20.70 -4.25 -8.01
N GLY A 79 21.12 -3.62 -9.11
CA GLY A 79 21.29 -4.29 -10.40
C GLY A 79 19.98 -4.60 -11.14
N LEU A 80 18.89 -3.96 -10.76
CA LEU A 80 17.56 -4.14 -11.37
C LEU A 80 17.18 -2.96 -12.26
N ILE A 81 16.39 -3.24 -13.28
CA ILE A 81 15.73 -2.21 -14.10
C ILE A 81 14.23 -2.31 -13.87
N LEU A 82 13.68 -1.39 -13.08
CA LEU A 82 12.24 -1.34 -12.84
C LEU A 82 11.51 -0.75 -14.06
N ARG A 83 10.40 -1.37 -14.42
CA ARG A 83 9.46 -0.81 -15.40
C ARG A 83 8.57 0.19 -14.68
N THR A 84 8.76 1.48 -14.92
CA THR A 84 8.02 2.55 -14.25
C THR A 84 6.98 3.18 -15.15
N VAL A 85 5.81 3.51 -14.60
CA VAL A 85 4.69 4.17 -15.28
C VAL A 85 4.12 5.24 -14.35
N GLN A 86 4.03 6.49 -14.80
CA GLN A 86 3.28 7.49 -14.05
C GLN A 86 1.78 7.30 -14.30
N ALA A 87 1.01 7.09 -13.24
CA ALA A 87 -0.41 6.81 -13.35
C ALA A 87 -1.22 7.40 -12.18
N ASP A 88 -2.40 7.91 -12.50
CA ASP A 88 -3.41 8.27 -11.51
C ASP A 88 -4.34 7.07 -11.28
N TRP A 89 -4.58 6.70 -10.03
CA TRP A 89 -5.45 5.57 -9.67
C TRP A 89 -6.88 5.74 -10.21
N ARG A 90 -7.34 6.98 -10.37
CA ARG A 90 -8.70 7.30 -10.87
C ARG A 90 -8.83 7.11 -12.38
N GLU A 91 -7.73 6.94 -13.09
CA GLU A 91 -7.65 6.78 -14.55
C GLU A 91 -6.57 5.75 -14.94
N LEU A 92 -6.35 4.77 -14.05
CA LEU A 92 -5.25 3.81 -14.12
C LEU A 92 -5.18 3.09 -15.47
N ASN A 93 -6.32 2.61 -15.97
CA ASN A 93 -6.38 1.84 -17.23
C ASN A 93 -6.06 2.68 -18.49
N ARG A 94 -6.04 4.02 -18.39
CA ARG A 94 -5.55 4.87 -19.46
C ARG A 94 -4.02 4.82 -19.56
N ASP A 95 -3.34 4.76 -18.41
CA ASP A 95 -1.90 4.98 -18.31
C ASP A 95 -1.10 3.66 -18.35
N ILE A 96 -1.69 2.55 -17.89
CA ILE A 96 -1.06 1.23 -17.91
C ILE A 96 -1.37 0.47 -19.21
N GLN A 97 -0.55 -0.55 -19.49
CA GLN A 97 -0.78 -1.45 -20.62
C GLN A 97 -1.03 -2.88 -20.15
N GLY A 98 -2.07 -3.50 -20.71
CA GLY A 98 -2.40 -4.90 -20.44
C GLY A 98 -3.17 -5.13 -19.15
N LYS A 99 -3.15 -6.35 -18.68
CA LYS A 99 -3.84 -6.83 -17.48
C LYS A 99 -2.84 -7.56 -16.58
N TYR A 100 -3.10 -7.52 -15.29
CA TYR A 100 -2.20 -8.04 -14.27
C TYR A 100 -2.84 -9.19 -13.49
N ASP A 101 -2.01 -10.11 -13.02
CA ASP A 101 -2.44 -11.20 -12.15
C ASP A 101 -2.69 -10.71 -10.73
N ALA A 102 -1.96 -9.68 -10.32
CA ALA A 102 -2.12 -9.04 -9.03
C ALA A 102 -1.85 -7.54 -9.09
N ILE A 103 -2.57 -6.81 -8.26
CA ILE A 103 -2.31 -5.40 -7.96
C ILE A 103 -1.98 -5.28 -6.48
N ILE A 104 -0.94 -4.53 -6.15
CA ILE A 104 -0.60 -4.15 -4.78
C ILE A 104 -0.72 -2.64 -4.60
N CYS A 105 -1.39 -2.22 -3.53
CA CYS A 105 -1.50 -0.82 -3.08
C CYS A 105 -1.10 -0.80 -1.61
N LEU A 106 0.18 -0.63 -1.36
CA LEU A 106 0.78 -0.82 -0.04
C LEU A 106 1.36 0.48 0.51
N GLY A 107 1.72 0.46 1.79
CA GLY A 107 2.26 1.61 2.47
C GLY A 107 1.20 2.56 3.01
N ASN A 108 0.02 2.06 3.37
CA ASN A 108 -1.12 2.88 3.83
C ASN A 108 -1.55 3.93 2.78
N SER A 109 -1.21 3.70 1.51
CA SER A 109 -1.29 4.71 0.46
C SER A 109 -2.72 5.03 0.04
N PHE A 110 -3.64 4.07 0.12
CA PHE A 110 -5.04 4.27 -0.26
C PHE A 110 -5.76 5.33 0.58
N THR A 111 -5.25 5.61 1.78
CA THR A 111 -5.74 6.66 2.70
C THR A 111 -5.54 8.08 2.18
N HIS A 112 -4.74 8.28 1.14
CA HIS A 112 -4.57 9.58 0.48
C HIS A 112 -5.75 9.99 -0.41
N LEU A 113 -6.68 9.09 -0.69
CA LEU A 113 -7.94 9.40 -1.36
C LEU A 113 -8.98 9.87 -0.33
N HIS A 114 -9.09 11.19 -0.14
CA HIS A 114 -10.00 11.79 0.85
C HIS A 114 -11.47 11.74 0.42
N ASP A 115 -11.74 11.74 -0.87
CA ASP A 115 -13.10 11.67 -1.42
C ASP A 115 -13.55 10.22 -1.64
N GLU A 116 -14.78 9.89 -1.23
CA GLU A 116 -15.33 8.55 -1.40
C GLU A 116 -15.54 8.18 -2.88
N HIS A 117 -15.91 9.15 -3.71
CA HIS A 117 -16.05 8.91 -5.14
C HIS A 117 -14.72 8.51 -5.76
N ASP A 118 -13.63 9.18 -5.37
CA ASP A 118 -12.27 8.85 -5.83
C ASP A 118 -11.83 7.46 -5.35
N ARG A 119 -12.16 7.08 -4.11
CA ARG A 119 -11.88 5.72 -3.60
C ARG A 119 -12.62 4.64 -4.39
N ARG A 120 -13.92 4.87 -4.69
CA ARG A 120 -14.73 3.96 -5.49
C ARG A 120 -14.19 3.84 -6.92
N ARG A 121 -13.84 4.96 -7.52
CA ARG A 121 -13.27 5.02 -8.85
C ARG A 121 -11.94 4.29 -8.94
N ALA A 122 -11.03 4.51 -7.98
CA ALA A 122 -9.75 3.82 -7.93
C ALA A 122 -9.92 2.30 -7.79
N LEU A 123 -10.82 1.83 -6.92
CA LEU A 123 -11.10 0.39 -6.79
C LEU A 123 -11.71 -0.22 -8.06
N ALA A 124 -12.58 0.51 -8.76
CA ALA A 124 -13.11 0.08 -10.05
C ALA A 124 -12.01 -0.01 -11.13
N GLU A 125 -11.08 0.96 -11.15
CA GLU A 125 -9.92 0.94 -12.04
C GLU A 125 -8.98 -0.22 -11.71
N PHE A 126 -8.72 -0.51 -10.43
CA PHE A 126 -7.94 -1.67 -10.00
C PHE A 126 -8.61 -2.98 -10.44
N TYR A 127 -9.91 -3.10 -10.19
CA TYR A 127 -10.69 -4.27 -10.62
C TYR A 127 -10.59 -4.47 -12.14
N ALA A 128 -10.79 -3.40 -12.91
CA ALA A 128 -10.71 -3.44 -14.36
C ALA A 128 -9.30 -3.76 -14.89
N ALA A 129 -8.23 -3.43 -14.16
CA ALA A 129 -6.85 -3.71 -14.55
C ALA A 129 -6.41 -5.15 -14.26
N LEU A 130 -7.15 -5.88 -13.44
CA LEU A 130 -6.89 -7.28 -13.14
C LEU A 130 -7.32 -8.21 -14.28
N ARG A 131 -6.61 -9.32 -14.41
CA ARG A 131 -7.07 -10.49 -15.17
C ARG A 131 -8.16 -11.20 -14.38
N HIS A 132 -8.89 -12.06 -15.08
CA HIS A 132 -9.78 -13.03 -14.43
C HIS A 132 -9.01 -13.81 -13.34
N ASP A 133 -9.63 -14.01 -12.19
CA ASP A 133 -9.02 -14.59 -10.99
C ASP A 133 -7.84 -13.78 -10.42
N GLY A 134 -7.71 -12.51 -10.82
CA GLY A 134 -6.71 -11.60 -10.27
C GLY A 134 -6.97 -11.23 -8.81
N ILE A 135 -5.93 -10.74 -8.14
CA ILE A 135 -6.02 -10.32 -6.74
C ILE A 135 -5.61 -8.87 -6.55
N LEU A 136 -6.27 -8.19 -5.61
CA LEU A 136 -5.85 -6.91 -5.09
C LEU A 136 -5.33 -7.12 -3.65
N ILE A 137 -4.14 -6.62 -3.37
CA ILE A 137 -3.60 -6.55 -2.00
C ILE A 137 -3.50 -5.08 -1.61
N LEU A 138 -4.16 -4.72 -0.51
CA LEU A 138 -4.19 -3.36 0.02
C LEU A 138 -3.89 -3.41 1.51
N ASP A 139 -2.99 -2.56 1.98
CA ASP A 139 -2.72 -2.40 3.40
C ASP A 139 -3.24 -1.06 3.94
N GLN A 140 -3.51 -1.01 5.22
CA GLN A 140 -3.87 0.18 5.96
C GLN A 140 -3.51 0.06 7.44
N ARG A 141 -3.32 1.19 8.11
CA ARG A 141 -3.24 1.21 9.58
C ARG A 141 -4.54 0.69 10.19
N ASN A 142 -4.45 0.17 11.40
CA ASN A 142 -5.64 -0.16 12.19
C ASN A 142 -6.31 1.13 12.68
N TYR A 143 -7.06 1.77 11.78
CA TYR A 143 -7.81 2.98 12.12
C TYR A 143 -8.99 2.72 13.05
N ASP A 144 -9.48 1.48 13.16
CA ASP A 144 -10.49 1.13 14.15
C ASP A 144 -9.94 1.33 15.55
N GLU A 145 -8.74 0.80 15.84
CA GLU A 145 -8.10 0.99 17.15
C GLU A 145 -7.69 2.45 17.40
N ILE A 146 -7.18 3.14 16.38
CA ILE A 146 -6.79 4.55 16.49
C ILE A 146 -7.98 5.45 16.82
N LEU A 147 -9.13 5.24 16.16
CA LEU A 147 -10.33 6.03 16.34
C LEU A 147 -11.04 5.72 17.67
N ASP A 148 -11.10 4.45 18.05
CA ASP A 148 -11.89 4.02 19.21
C ASP A 148 -11.10 4.09 20.53
N HIS A 149 -9.76 3.90 20.50
CA HIS A 149 -8.93 3.79 21.70
C HIS A 149 -7.71 4.72 21.71
N GLY A 150 -7.45 5.43 20.62
CA GLY A 150 -6.29 6.27 20.44
C GLY A 150 -5.06 5.53 19.90
N PHE A 151 -4.07 6.31 19.47
CA PHE A 151 -2.89 5.76 18.82
C PHE A 151 -1.96 5.06 19.81
N LYS A 152 -1.71 3.78 19.56
CA LYS A 152 -0.70 2.97 20.26
C LYS A 152 -0.01 2.09 19.23
N SER A 153 1.08 2.56 18.64
CA SER A 153 1.89 1.71 17.79
C SER A 153 2.69 0.73 18.64
N LYS A 154 2.53 -0.56 18.35
CA LYS A 154 3.31 -1.64 18.98
C LYS A 154 4.57 -1.93 18.17
N HIS A 155 4.55 -1.67 16.88
CA HIS A 155 5.65 -1.91 15.94
C HIS A 155 6.20 -0.58 15.41
N LYS A 156 7.19 -0.04 16.13
CA LYS A 156 7.85 1.24 15.77
C LYS A 156 8.38 1.31 14.34
N TYR A 157 8.54 0.17 13.66
CA TYR A 157 9.38 0.03 12.48
C TYR A 157 8.65 -0.33 11.20
N TYR A 158 7.33 -0.30 11.16
CA TYR A 158 6.62 -0.69 9.95
C TYR A 158 6.92 0.26 8.77
N TYR A 159 7.10 1.54 9.05
CA TYR A 159 7.46 2.55 8.05
C TYR A 159 8.67 3.38 8.43
N CYS A 160 8.79 3.76 9.70
CA CYS A 160 9.80 4.69 10.17
C CYS A 160 10.95 3.91 10.77
N GLY A 161 12.18 4.22 10.37
CA GLY A 161 13.35 3.83 11.13
C GLY A 161 13.34 4.42 12.54
N ASP A 162 14.24 3.97 13.39
CA ASP A 162 14.34 4.37 14.81
C ASP A 162 14.46 5.89 15.04
N GLN A 163 14.80 6.63 14.02
CA GLN A 163 15.18 8.03 14.13
C GLN A 163 14.07 9.01 13.74
N VAL A 164 13.00 8.53 13.12
CA VAL A 164 11.85 9.35 12.74
C VAL A 164 10.68 8.99 13.63
N THR A 165 10.10 9.96 14.32
CA THR A 165 8.88 9.74 15.09
C THR A 165 7.66 10.12 14.29
N ALA A 166 6.59 9.33 14.40
CA ALA A 166 5.31 9.59 13.77
C ALA A 166 4.22 9.57 14.85
N GLU A 167 3.60 10.70 15.09
CA GLU A 167 2.55 10.85 16.11
C GLU A 167 1.29 11.48 15.51
N PRO A 168 0.09 11.05 15.95
CA PRO A 168 -1.13 11.68 15.52
C PRO A 168 -1.24 13.08 16.18
N GLU A 169 -1.39 14.11 15.36
CA GLU A 169 -1.69 15.47 15.80
C GLU A 169 -3.20 15.69 15.93
N TYR A 170 -3.96 15.07 15.05
CA TYR A 170 -5.44 15.15 15.02
C TYR A 170 -6.03 13.91 14.40
N VAL A 171 -7.07 13.35 15.00
CA VAL A 171 -7.80 12.19 14.46
C VAL A 171 -9.29 12.31 14.75
N ASP A 172 -10.08 12.21 13.69
CA ASP A 172 -11.55 11.99 13.74
C ASP A 172 -11.97 11.05 12.60
N GLU A 173 -13.25 10.83 12.42
CA GLU A 173 -13.80 9.92 11.39
C GLU A 173 -13.53 10.38 9.94
N GLY A 174 -13.12 11.61 9.70
CA GLY A 174 -12.87 12.18 8.37
C GLY A 174 -11.40 12.53 8.10
N LEU A 175 -10.58 12.66 9.15
CA LEU A 175 -9.20 13.09 9.03
C LEU A 175 -8.30 12.45 10.09
N ALA A 176 -7.21 11.86 9.63
CA ALA A 176 -6.08 11.48 10.48
C ALA A 176 -4.86 12.30 10.02
N ARG A 177 -4.41 13.22 10.85
CA ARG A 177 -3.20 14.01 10.63
C ARG A 177 -2.09 13.50 11.51
N PHE A 178 -1.00 13.06 10.89
CA PHE A 178 0.22 12.63 11.56
C PHE A 178 1.32 13.65 11.37
N LYS A 179 2.04 13.94 12.45
CA LYS A 179 3.26 14.72 12.45
C LYS A 179 4.46 13.77 12.43
N TYR A 180 5.43 14.09 11.60
CA TYR A 180 6.69 13.37 11.47
C TYR A 180 7.83 14.28 11.86
N ASP A 181 8.61 13.89 12.86
CA ASP A 181 9.78 14.61 13.34
C ASP A 181 11.05 13.88 12.92
N PHE A 182 11.93 14.57 12.21
CA PHE A 182 13.17 14.03 11.70
C PHE A 182 14.38 14.43 12.56
N PRO A 183 15.49 13.64 12.54
CA PRO A 183 16.68 13.92 13.36
C PRO A 183 17.35 15.26 13.08
N ASP A 184 17.16 15.81 11.90
CA ASP A 184 17.70 17.12 11.51
C ASP A 184 16.84 18.30 12.01
N GLY A 185 15.79 18.01 12.79
CA GLY A 185 14.85 19.00 13.31
C GLY A 185 13.77 19.44 12.32
N SER A 186 13.71 18.84 11.12
CA SER A 186 12.62 19.11 10.19
C SER A 186 11.35 18.39 10.62
N GLU A 187 10.20 19.07 10.47
CA GLU A 187 8.88 18.55 10.82
C GLU A 187 7.99 18.56 9.57
N TYR A 188 7.22 17.50 9.39
CA TYR A 188 6.25 17.40 8.30
C TYR A 188 4.94 16.82 8.82
N THR A 189 3.84 17.21 8.19
CA THR A 189 2.52 16.65 8.48
C THR A 189 1.96 15.94 7.25
N LEU A 190 1.25 14.84 7.49
CA LEU A 190 0.57 14.07 6.47
C LEU A 190 -0.89 13.88 6.86
N ASN A 191 -1.79 14.29 5.96
CA ASN A 191 -3.22 14.10 6.11
C ASN A 191 -3.64 12.81 5.41
N MET A 192 -4.40 11.99 6.10
CA MET A 192 -4.93 10.73 5.60
C MET A 192 -6.41 10.60 5.95
N PHE A 193 -7.16 9.90 5.13
CA PHE A 193 -8.51 9.51 5.48
C PHE A 193 -8.46 8.23 6.34
N PRO A 194 -9.01 8.21 7.55
CA PRO A 194 -8.95 7.05 8.44
C PRO A 194 -9.90 5.96 7.95
N LEU A 195 -9.34 4.98 7.25
CA LEU A 195 -10.08 3.88 6.64
C LEU A 195 -10.37 2.81 7.69
N ARG A 196 -11.62 2.71 8.17
CA ARG A 196 -12.03 1.58 9.01
C ARG A 196 -12.00 0.27 8.20
N LYS A 197 -11.61 -0.83 8.83
CA LYS A 197 -11.52 -2.16 8.21
C LYS A 197 -12.81 -2.59 7.52
N SER A 198 -13.94 -2.44 8.19
CA SER A 198 -15.25 -2.80 7.66
C SER A 198 -15.64 -1.97 6.43
N TYR A 199 -15.29 -0.69 6.43
CA TYR A 199 -15.53 0.24 5.32
C TYR A 199 -14.74 -0.17 4.06
N VAL A 200 -13.43 -0.43 4.18
CA VAL A 200 -12.61 -0.87 3.05
C VAL A 200 -13.11 -2.19 2.46
N ARG A 201 -13.40 -3.17 3.33
CA ARG A 201 -13.96 -4.46 2.89
C ARG A 201 -15.30 -4.31 2.15
N ARG A 202 -16.15 -3.38 2.58
CA ARG A 202 -17.40 -3.04 1.89
C ARG A 202 -17.11 -2.46 0.50
N LEU A 203 -16.24 -1.45 0.41
CA LEU A 203 -15.87 -0.83 -0.87
C LEU A 203 -15.30 -1.84 -1.87
N MET A 204 -14.44 -2.77 -1.41
CA MET A 204 -13.92 -3.84 -2.25
C MET A 204 -15.03 -4.74 -2.81
N ARG A 205 -16.00 -5.15 -1.97
CA ARG A 205 -17.14 -5.96 -2.43
C ARG A 205 -18.02 -5.19 -3.41
N GLU A 206 -18.29 -3.93 -3.16
CA GLU A 206 -19.06 -3.05 -4.05
C GLU A 206 -18.35 -2.83 -5.40
N ALA A 207 -17.00 -2.87 -5.42
CA ALA A 207 -16.22 -2.84 -6.65
C ALA A 207 -16.21 -4.17 -7.43
N GLY A 208 -16.75 -5.27 -6.86
CA GLY A 208 -16.89 -6.55 -7.51
C GLY A 208 -15.99 -7.67 -6.98
N PHE A 209 -15.14 -7.41 -5.99
CA PHE A 209 -14.33 -8.47 -5.37
C PHE A 209 -15.21 -9.42 -4.55
N THR A 210 -15.10 -10.71 -4.83
CA THR A 210 -16.01 -11.74 -4.27
C THR A 210 -15.54 -12.28 -2.93
N ALA A 211 -14.22 -12.39 -2.72
CA ALA A 211 -13.63 -12.82 -1.47
C ALA A 211 -12.63 -11.75 -0.98
N VAL A 212 -12.77 -11.33 0.27
CA VAL A 212 -11.85 -10.39 0.93
C VAL A 212 -11.37 -11.01 2.22
N ARG A 213 -10.14 -11.52 2.23
CA ARG A 213 -9.46 -12.02 3.42
C ARG A 213 -8.63 -10.90 4.02
N THR A 214 -8.63 -10.77 5.34
CA THR A 214 -7.86 -9.75 6.05
C THR A 214 -6.90 -10.40 7.02
N TYR A 215 -5.66 -9.94 7.00
CA TYR A 215 -4.58 -10.33 7.90
C TYR A 215 -4.26 -9.16 8.82
N GLY A 216 -3.95 -9.44 10.08
CA GLY A 216 -3.46 -8.46 11.03
C GLY A 216 -1.96 -8.65 11.22
N ASP A 217 -1.15 -7.61 10.96
CA ASP A 217 0.33 -7.67 11.01
C ASP A 217 0.89 -8.96 10.39
N PHE A 218 0.43 -9.27 9.16
CA PHE A 218 0.81 -10.46 8.36
C PHE A 218 0.34 -11.81 8.90
N GLN A 219 -0.48 -11.84 9.98
CA GLN A 219 -1.03 -13.05 10.55
C GLN A 219 -2.49 -13.24 10.14
N GLU A 220 -2.88 -14.48 9.84
CA GLU A 220 -4.26 -14.81 9.50
C GLU A 220 -5.18 -14.80 10.74
N SER A 221 -4.64 -15.20 11.88
CA SER A 221 -5.34 -15.20 13.16
C SER A 221 -4.80 -14.08 14.05
N TYR A 222 -5.65 -13.19 14.51
CA TYR A 222 -5.31 -12.03 15.34
C TYR A 222 -6.52 -11.56 16.14
N GLU A 223 -6.28 -10.90 17.26
CA GLU A 223 -7.29 -10.12 17.98
C GLU A 223 -7.45 -8.75 17.31
N GLU A 224 -8.68 -8.24 17.17
CA GLU A 224 -9.00 -7.03 16.37
C GLU A 224 -8.25 -5.76 16.80
N THR A 225 -7.94 -5.66 18.09
CA THR A 225 -7.25 -4.50 18.68
C THR A 225 -5.72 -4.62 18.67
N GLU A 226 -5.19 -5.77 18.26
CA GLU A 226 -3.74 -6.04 18.36
C GLU A 226 -2.94 -5.55 17.16
N PRO A 227 -3.39 -5.71 15.90
CA PRO A 227 -2.59 -5.33 14.77
C PRO A 227 -2.39 -3.81 14.68
N ASP A 228 -1.20 -3.39 14.28
CA ASP A 228 -0.95 -2.01 13.83
C ASP A 228 -1.44 -1.79 12.40
N PHE A 229 -1.46 -2.86 11.59
CA PHE A 229 -1.89 -2.84 10.19
C PHE A 229 -2.81 -4.00 9.84
N PHE A 230 -3.76 -3.69 8.98
CA PHE A 230 -4.55 -4.69 8.26
C PHE A 230 -4.06 -4.81 6.82
N ILE A 231 -3.93 -6.04 6.35
CA ILE A 231 -3.63 -6.36 4.96
C ILE A 231 -4.84 -7.10 4.37
N HIS A 232 -5.47 -6.50 3.37
CA HIS A 232 -6.60 -7.08 2.66
C HIS A 232 -6.12 -7.76 1.39
N VAL A 233 -6.45 -9.03 1.21
CA VAL A 233 -6.28 -9.78 -0.03
C VAL A 233 -7.66 -10.03 -0.60
N ALA A 234 -7.99 -9.33 -1.68
CA ALA A 234 -9.29 -9.39 -2.33
C ALA A 234 -9.17 -10.12 -3.68
N GLU A 235 -10.06 -11.06 -3.96
CA GLU A 235 -10.05 -11.88 -5.17
C GLU A 235 -11.15 -11.41 -6.13
N GLN A 236 -10.77 -11.20 -7.39
CA GLN A 236 -11.73 -11.04 -8.47
C GLN A 236 -12.34 -12.42 -8.75
N GLY A 237 -13.63 -12.59 -8.49
CA GLY A 237 -14.28 -13.87 -8.63
C GLY A 237 -14.26 -14.41 -10.05
N SER A 238 -14.19 -15.73 -10.18
CA SER A 238 -14.55 -16.40 -11.40
C SER A 238 -16.02 -16.09 -11.69
N GLY A 239 -16.27 -15.24 -12.68
CA GLY A 239 -17.62 -14.98 -13.17
C GLY A 239 -18.19 -16.25 -13.77
N VAL A 240 -18.71 -17.15 -12.94
CA VAL A 240 -19.72 -18.09 -13.37
C VAL A 240 -21.00 -17.26 -13.45
N VAL A 241 -21.28 -16.77 -14.62
CA VAL A 241 -22.62 -16.30 -14.97
C VAL A 241 -23.43 -17.58 -15.14
N ASP A 242 -24.22 -17.95 -14.10
CA ASP A 242 -25.30 -18.93 -14.26
C ASP A 242 -26.40 -18.37 -15.18
#